data_9b0e2a8f8466ebaa184a0a8bda196db9
#
_entry.id   9b0e2a8f8466ebaa184a0a8bda196db9
#
_cell.length_a   1.000
_cell.length_b   1.000
_cell.length_c   1.000
_cell.angle_alpha   90.00
_cell.angle_beta   90.00
_cell.angle_gamma   90.00
#
_symmetry.space_group_name_H-M   'P 1'
#
loop_
_entity.id
_entity.type
_entity.pdbx_description
1 polymer ?
#
loop_
_entity_poly.entity_id
_entity_poly.type
_entity_poly.pdbx_seq_one_letter_code
_entity_poly.pdbx_strand_id
1 'polypeptide(L)'
;DTLAKWIESEAILAQPHLQDEPFLQMAGYTAKLCETAILSQSKQAITDMEQQEVTDAFCHLSEIIIAVAGMVGGLGDKYARNAAAHAMHDAISKYLPESHRFLHGEKVAYGMFYQLALEEKWAAIDQLLPFYQELHLPMSLHQMEIYPKDEQVIDQLVAFIDSKEKVHLIPVEVNKERLKEAIYALETYLKDV
;
A
#
# COMPACT_ATOMS: atom_id res chain seq x y z
N ASP A 1 -1.62 -6.27 2.12
CA ASP A 1 -0.86 -5.67 3.23
C ASP A 1 0.64 -5.99 3.17
N THR A 2 1.02 -7.27 2.91
CA THR A 2 2.44 -7.66 2.83
C THR A 2 3.20 -6.93 1.71
N LEU A 3 2.60 -6.74 0.53
CA LEU A 3 3.19 -5.94 -0.55
C LEU A 3 3.40 -4.47 -0.13
N ALA A 4 2.51 -3.95 0.71
CA ALA A 4 2.62 -2.58 1.22
C ALA A 4 3.92 -2.34 2.01
N LYS A 5 4.53 -3.39 2.60
CA LYS A 5 5.81 -3.25 3.31
C LYS A 5 6.91 -2.70 2.42
N TRP A 6 6.94 -3.11 1.14
CA TRP A 6 7.87 -2.56 0.16
C TRP A 6 7.43 -1.18 -0.31
N ILE A 7 6.21 -1.05 -0.80
CA ILE A 7 5.69 0.21 -1.38
C ILE A 7 5.82 1.39 -0.40
N GLU A 8 5.51 1.15 0.89
CA GLU A 8 5.55 2.21 1.91
C GLU A 8 6.94 2.50 2.46
N SER A 9 7.90 1.58 2.33
CA SER A 9 9.23 1.76 2.93
C SER A 9 10.32 2.09 1.92
N GLU A 10 10.19 1.69 0.66
CA GLU A 10 11.25 1.82 -0.35
C GLU A 10 11.81 3.25 -0.43
N ALA A 11 10.96 4.23 -0.72
CA ALA A 11 11.38 5.61 -0.90
C ALA A 11 11.91 6.23 0.41
N ILE A 12 11.34 5.83 1.54
CA ILE A 12 11.77 6.32 2.86
C ILE A 12 13.18 5.80 3.17
N LEU A 13 13.39 4.49 3.04
CA LEU A 13 14.66 3.84 3.34
C LEU A 13 15.77 4.19 2.35
N ALA A 14 15.42 4.62 1.12
CA ALA A 14 16.38 5.07 0.12
C ALA A 14 17.02 6.43 0.45
N GLN A 15 16.54 7.15 1.45
CA GLN A 15 17.10 8.46 1.82
C GLN A 15 18.53 8.30 2.36
N PRO A 16 19.49 9.15 1.91
CA PRO A 16 20.92 8.97 2.21
C PRO A 16 21.24 8.88 3.70
N HIS A 17 20.55 9.63 4.54
CA HIS A 17 20.81 9.69 5.98
C HIS A 17 20.33 8.43 6.73
N LEU A 18 19.60 7.52 6.09
CA LEU A 18 19.12 6.27 6.67
C LEU A 18 19.89 5.04 6.17
N GLN A 19 20.70 5.20 5.12
CA GLN A 19 21.33 4.07 4.44
C GLN A 19 22.47 3.40 5.23
N ASP A 20 23.08 4.11 6.17
CA ASP A 20 24.17 3.56 7.00
C ASP A 20 23.66 2.84 8.26
N GLU A 21 22.35 2.80 8.48
CA GLU A 21 21.74 2.16 9.65
C GLU A 21 21.49 0.67 9.39
N PRO A 22 22.22 -0.28 10.05
CA PRO A 22 22.16 -1.70 9.72
C PRO A 22 20.74 -2.30 9.82
N PHE A 23 19.96 -1.92 10.84
CA PHE A 23 18.60 -2.43 11.01
C PHE A 23 17.65 -1.92 9.92
N LEU A 24 17.84 -0.68 9.44
CA LEU A 24 17.05 -0.14 8.33
C LEU A 24 17.41 -0.80 7.00
N GLN A 25 18.71 -1.13 6.78
CA GLN A 25 19.12 -1.93 5.64
C GLN A 25 18.46 -3.32 5.66
N MET A 26 18.47 -3.99 6.81
CA MET A 26 17.80 -5.29 6.97
C MET A 26 16.29 -5.17 6.73
N ALA A 27 15.65 -4.10 7.21
CA ALA A 27 14.23 -3.84 6.94
C ALA A 27 13.96 -3.71 5.44
N GLY A 28 14.82 -2.99 4.70
CA GLY A 28 14.71 -2.83 3.24
C GLY A 28 14.84 -4.16 2.49
N TYR A 29 15.84 -4.98 2.83
CA TYR A 29 15.99 -6.31 2.24
C TYR A 29 14.79 -7.22 2.54
N THR A 30 14.28 -7.16 3.76
CA THR A 30 13.12 -7.94 4.20
C THR A 30 11.85 -7.49 3.48
N ALA A 31 11.65 -6.16 3.32
CA ALA A 31 10.53 -5.60 2.56
C ALA A 31 10.59 -5.98 1.08
N LYS A 32 11.79 -5.98 0.47
CA LYS A 32 11.98 -6.43 -0.91
C LYS A 32 11.70 -7.91 -1.09
N LEU A 33 12.04 -8.73 -0.10
CA LEU A 33 11.67 -10.15 -0.10
C LEU A 33 10.14 -10.33 -0.09
N CYS A 34 9.43 -9.53 0.72
CA CYS A 34 7.95 -9.53 0.74
C CYS A 34 7.37 -9.22 -0.64
N GLU A 35 7.84 -8.15 -1.31
CA GLU A 35 7.39 -7.79 -2.66
C GLU A 35 7.63 -8.93 -3.65
N THR A 36 8.86 -9.44 -3.70
CA THR A 36 9.24 -10.49 -4.65
C THR A 36 8.38 -11.74 -4.47
N ALA A 37 8.17 -12.19 -3.23
CA ALA A 37 7.37 -13.38 -2.94
C ALA A 37 5.89 -13.16 -3.30
N ILE A 38 5.30 -12.02 -2.91
CA ILE A 38 3.91 -11.71 -3.20
C ILE A 38 3.67 -11.66 -4.71
N LEU A 39 4.48 -10.93 -5.47
CA LEU A 39 4.27 -10.79 -6.91
C LEU A 39 4.50 -12.08 -7.70
N SER A 40 5.40 -12.96 -7.23
CA SER A 40 5.72 -14.20 -7.94
C SER A 40 4.87 -15.41 -7.55
N GLN A 41 4.31 -15.45 -6.33
CA GLN A 41 3.72 -16.67 -5.78
C GLN A 41 2.24 -16.56 -5.37
N SER A 42 1.67 -15.35 -5.27
CA SER A 42 0.31 -15.17 -4.76
C SER A 42 -0.74 -15.92 -5.57
N LYS A 43 -0.63 -15.92 -6.90
CA LYS A 43 -1.57 -16.63 -7.77
C LYS A 43 -1.61 -18.13 -7.45
N GLN A 44 -0.42 -18.75 -7.40
CA GLN A 44 -0.33 -20.17 -7.11
C GLN A 44 -0.84 -20.48 -5.70
N ALA A 45 -0.40 -19.71 -4.70
CA ALA A 45 -0.80 -19.93 -3.32
C ALA A 45 -2.32 -19.73 -3.08
N ILE A 46 -2.97 -18.81 -3.80
CA ILE A 46 -4.43 -18.64 -3.76
C ILE A 46 -5.12 -19.86 -4.39
N THR A 47 -4.64 -20.33 -5.55
CA THR A 47 -5.16 -21.53 -6.20
C THR A 47 -5.04 -22.76 -5.27
N ASP A 48 -3.88 -22.93 -4.64
CA ASP A 48 -3.64 -24.03 -3.70
C ASP A 48 -4.60 -23.97 -2.49
N MET A 49 -4.81 -22.76 -1.96
CA MET A 49 -5.75 -22.53 -0.86
C MET A 49 -7.19 -22.88 -1.26
N GLU A 50 -7.63 -22.50 -2.45
CA GLU A 50 -8.97 -22.82 -2.98
C GLU A 50 -9.15 -24.33 -3.19
N GLN A 51 -8.09 -25.02 -3.60
CA GLN A 51 -8.05 -26.47 -3.79
C GLN A 51 -7.81 -27.24 -2.48
N GLN A 52 -7.58 -26.52 -1.37
CA GLN A 52 -7.24 -27.09 -0.06
C GLN A 52 -5.94 -27.92 -0.09
N GLU A 53 -4.98 -27.52 -0.95
CA GLU A 53 -3.68 -28.15 -1.07
C GLU A 53 -2.62 -27.37 -0.28
N VAL A 54 -1.69 -28.11 0.34
CA VAL A 54 -0.56 -27.56 1.06
C VAL A 54 0.69 -27.80 0.23
N THR A 55 1.00 -26.84 -0.65
CA THR A 55 2.17 -26.87 -1.52
C THR A 55 3.34 -26.06 -0.92
N ASP A 56 4.52 -26.20 -1.52
CA ASP A 56 5.69 -25.37 -1.15
C ASP A 56 5.42 -23.87 -1.36
N ALA A 57 4.68 -23.51 -2.44
CA ALA A 57 4.31 -22.12 -2.71
C ALA A 57 3.40 -21.54 -1.63
N PHE A 58 2.37 -22.30 -1.22
CA PHE A 58 1.47 -21.91 -0.13
C PHE A 58 2.20 -21.79 1.20
N CYS A 59 3.06 -22.74 1.55
CA CYS A 59 3.84 -22.71 2.80
C CYS A 59 4.80 -21.52 2.81
N HIS A 60 5.57 -21.35 1.76
CA HIS A 60 6.54 -20.23 1.63
C HIS A 60 5.85 -18.87 1.72
N LEU A 61 4.75 -18.68 0.99
CA LEU A 61 4.03 -17.40 1.04
C LEU A 61 3.40 -17.16 2.42
N SER A 62 2.92 -18.20 3.09
CA SER A 62 2.41 -18.10 4.47
C SER A 62 3.49 -17.66 5.46
N GLU A 63 4.72 -18.19 5.33
CA GLU A 63 5.87 -17.76 6.14
C GLU A 63 6.21 -16.28 5.88
N ILE A 64 6.21 -15.86 4.61
CA ILE A 64 6.42 -14.45 4.23
C ILE A 64 5.37 -13.53 4.87
N ILE A 65 4.10 -13.90 4.79
CA ILE A 65 2.99 -13.08 5.30
C ILE A 65 3.01 -13.01 6.83
N ILE A 66 3.23 -14.13 7.50
CA ILE A 66 3.10 -14.24 8.96
C ILE A 66 4.36 -13.77 9.67
N ALA A 67 5.53 -14.22 9.22
CA ALA A 67 6.80 -13.97 9.92
C ALA A 67 7.58 -12.80 9.30
N VAL A 68 7.89 -12.87 8.00
CA VAL A 68 8.81 -11.93 7.35
C VAL A 68 8.24 -10.52 7.30
N ALA A 69 6.95 -10.37 6.95
CA ALA A 69 6.30 -9.06 6.92
C ALA A 69 6.30 -8.36 8.29
N GLY A 70 6.19 -9.13 9.38
CA GLY A 70 6.32 -8.61 10.75
C GLY A 70 7.71 -8.07 11.07
N MET A 71 8.76 -8.71 10.53
CA MET A 71 10.16 -8.29 10.73
C MET A 71 10.44 -6.91 10.11
N VAL A 72 9.79 -6.55 8.99
CA VAL A 72 9.99 -5.24 8.35
C VAL A 72 9.70 -4.11 9.32
N GLY A 73 8.52 -4.14 9.97
CA GLY A 73 8.17 -3.12 10.96
C GLY A 73 8.96 -3.22 12.26
N GLY A 74 9.40 -4.43 12.63
CA GLY A 74 10.25 -4.66 13.82
C GLY A 74 11.66 -4.10 13.65
N LEU A 75 12.26 -4.25 12.48
CA LEU A 75 13.60 -3.78 12.15
C LEU A 75 13.62 -2.29 11.76
N GLY A 76 12.63 -1.85 11.00
CA GLY A 76 12.60 -0.51 10.41
C GLY A 76 11.86 0.54 11.22
N ASP A 77 11.18 0.14 12.31
CA ASP A 77 10.39 1.01 13.18
C ASP A 77 9.47 1.95 12.36
N LYS A 78 9.46 3.23 12.68
CA LYS A 78 8.64 4.25 12.00
C LYS A 78 8.97 4.41 10.50
N TYR A 79 10.18 4.06 10.07
CA TYR A 79 10.64 4.23 8.69
C TYR A 79 10.18 3.12 7.73
N ALA A 80 9.77 1.96 8.26
CA ALA A 80 9.36 0.83 7.43
C ALA A 80 8.08 0.14 7.91
N ARG A 81 7.38 0.71 8.88
CA ARG A 81 6.16 0.10 9.42
C ARG A 81 4.96 0.33 8.50
N ASN A 82 4.68 1.59 8.20
CA ASN A 82 3.61 2.04 7.29
C ASN A 82 3.78 3.53 6.96
N ALA A 83 3.15 4.00 5.88
CA ALA A 83 3.21 5.39 5.44
C ALA A 83 1.84 5.86 4.87
N ALA A 84 1.79 6.37 3.63
CA ALA A 84 0.57 6.96 3.07
C ALA A 84 -0.48 5.91 2.69
N ALA A 85 -0.11 4.69 2.32
CA ALA A 85 -1.08 3.64 2.01
C ALA A 85 -1.96 3.30 3.21
N HIS A 86 -1.36 3.09 4.38
CA HIS A 86 -2.12 2.84 5.61
C HIS A 86 -2.81 4.11 6.14
N ALA A 87 -2.25 5.30 5.92
CA ALA A 87 -2.93 6.54 6.30
C ALA A 87 -4.23 6.74 5.49
N MET A 88 -4.21 6.42 4.19
CA MET A 88 -5.39 6.42 3.35
C MET A 88 -6.41 5.35 3.78
N HIS A 89 -5.96 4.10 4.04
CA HIS A 89 -6.83 3.06 4.59
C HIS A 89 -7.54 3.52 5.87
N ASP A 90 -6.79 4.12 6.82
CA ASP A 90 -7.33 4.62 8.08
C ASP A 90 -8.35 5.74 7.86
N ALA A 91 -8.07 6.66 6.91
CA ALA A 91 -8.97 7.75 6.53
C ALA A 91 -10.28 7.23 5.92
N ILE A 92 -10.20 6.32 4.94
CA ILE A 92 -11.34 5.67 4.31
C ILE A 92 -12.19 4.97 5.37
N SER A 93 -11.58 4.18 6.24
CA SER A 93 -12.29 3.43 7.29
C SER A 93 -13.01 4.35 8.27
N LYS A 94 -12.51 5.57 8.49
CA LYS A 94 -13.09 6.54 9.41
C LYS A 94 -14.21 7.38 8.80
N TYR A 95 -14.07 7.81 7.55
CA TYR A 95 -14.94 8.82 6.95
C TYR A 95 -15.85 8.28 5.86
N LEU A 96 -15.65 7.05 5.39
CA LEU A 96 -16.48 6.38 4.40
C LEU A 96 -17.09 5.09 4.98
N PRO A 97 -18.24 5.16 5.66
CA PRO A 97 -18.87 4.00 6.31
C PRO A 97 -19.11 2.82 5.36
N GLU A 98 -19.39 3.09 4.08
CA GLU A 98 -19.59 2.07 3.05
C GLU A 98 -18.33 1.23 2.81
N SER A 99 -17.17 1.74 3.20
CA SER A 99 -15.88 1.03 3.10
C SER A 99 -15.76 -0.16 4.05
N HIS A 100 -16.64 -0.28 5.07
CA HIS A 100 -16.60 -1.37 6.04
C HIS A 100 -16.92 -2.74 5.44
N ARG A 101 -17.48 -2.78 4.22
CA ARG A 101 -17.68 -4.02 3.46
C ARG A 101 -16.38 -4.60 2.87
N PHE A 102 -15.32 -3.79 2.79
CA PHE A 102 -14.02 -4.20 2.27
C PHE A 102 -13.09 -4.66 3.38
N LEU A 103 -12.27 -5.66 3.08
CA LEU A 103 -11.23 -6.14 3.97
C LEU A 103 -10.14 -5.06 4.18
N HIS A 104 -9.39 -5.19 5.27
CA HIS A 104 -8.25 -4.30 5.55
C HIS A 104 -7.28 -4.24 4.36
N GLY A 105 -6.86 -5.42 3.85
CA GLY A 105 -5.91 -5.52 2.75
C GLY A 105 -6.40 -4.91 1.44
N GLU A 106 -7.70 -4.95 1.16
CA GLU A 106 -8.30 -4.32 -0.03
C GLU A 106 -8.20 -2.79 0.04
N LYS A 107 -8.50 -2.20 1.19
CA LYS A 107 -8.34 -0.75 1.39
C LYS A 107 -6.87 -0.31 1.36
N VAL A 108 -5.97 -1.15 1.88
CA VAL A 108 -4.52 -0.92 1.76
C VAL A 108 -4.06 -1.05 0.31
N ALA A 109 -4.66 -1.95 -0.49
CA ALA A 109 -4.34 -2.07 -1.91
C ALA A 109 -4.63 -0.75 -2.65
N TYR A 110 -5.81 -0.16 -2.49
CA TYR A 110 -6.07 1.19 -2.98
C TYR A 110 -5.06 2.22 -2.44
N GLY A 111 -4.77 2.15 -1.14
CA GLY A 111 -3.81 3.04 -0.49
C GLY A 111 -2.40 2.96 -1.08
N MET A 112 -1.96 1.78 -1.55
CA MET A 112 -0.66 1.64 -2.23
C MET A 112 -0.63 2.44 -3.54
N PHE A 113 -1.68 2.39 -4.35
CA PHE A 113 -1.77 3.21 -5.56
C PHE A 113 -1.85 4.71 -5.24
N TYR A 114 -2.57 5.08 -4.18
CA TYR A 114 -2.58 6.46 -3.69
C TYR A 114 -1.18 6.95 -3.30
N GLN A 115 -0.39 6.15 -2.57
CA GLN A 115 0.98 6.51 -2.24
C GLN A 115 1.85 6.64 -3.48
N LEU A 116 1.78 5.71 -4.42
CA LEU A 116 2.52 5.79 -5.68
C LEU A 116 2.14 7.03 -6.49
N ALA A 117 0.86 7.41 -6.51
CA ALA A 117 0.40 8.65 -7.15
C ALA A 117 0.94 9.90 -6.44
N LEU A 118 0.98 9.93 -5.10
CA LEU A 118 1.58 11.00 -4.31
C LEU A 118 3.09 11.16 -4.61
N GLU A 119 3.78 10.04 -4.85
CA GLU A 119 5.19 9.99 -5.25
C GLU A 119 5.41 10.20 -6.76
N GLU A 120 4.33 10.37 -7.55
CA GLU A 120 4.34 10.49 -9.02
C GLU A 120 4.96 9.26 -9.74
N LYS A 121 4.92 8.09 -9.11
CA LYS A 121 5.44 6.81 -9.61
C LYS A 121 4.44 6.08 -10.51
N TRP A 122 3.93 6.74 -11.54
CA TRP A 122 2.90 6.20 -12.45
C TRP A 122 3.32 4.89 -13.13
N ALA A 123 4.59 4.78 -13.54
CA ALA A 123 5.12 3.55 -14.13
C ALA A 123 5.09 2.35 -13.16
N ALA A 124 5.19 2.58 -11.85
CA ALA A 124 5.05 1.52 -10.86
C ALA A 124 3.58 1.07 -10.72
N ILE A 125 2.63 2.00 -10.86
CA ILE A 125 1.20 1.66 -10.92
C ILE A 125 0.96 0.76 -12.15
N ASP A 126 1.44 1.15 -13.34
CA ASP A 126 1.29 0.36 -14.57
C ASP A 126 1.85 -1.06 -14.44
N GLN A 127 3.00 -1.21 -13.79
CA GLN A 127 3.61 -2.51 -13.54
C GLN A 127 2.77 -3.40 -12.60
N LEU A 128 2.03 -2.79 -11.67
CA LEU A 128 1.17 -3.51 -10.73
C LEU A 128 -0.24 -3.78 -11.26
N LEU A 129 -0.70 -3.08 -12.31
CA LEU A 129 -2.05 -3.26 -12.85
C LEU A 129 -2.40 -4.72 -13.17
N PRO A 130 -1.55 -5.51 -13.89
CA PRO A 130 -1.87 -6.90 -14.18
C PRO A 130 -2.09 -7.75 -12.91
N PHE A 131 -1.27 -7.52 -11.88
CA PHE A 131 -1.38 -8.20 -10.59
C PHE A 131 -2.67 -7.84 -9.87
N TYR A 132 -3.07 -6.55 -9.88
CA TYR A 132 -4.31 -6.10 -9.28
C TYR A 132 -5.54 -6.64 -10.00
N GLN A 133 -5.52 -6.65 -11.33
CA GLN A 133 -6.62 -7.20 -12.15
C GLN A 133 -6.78 -8.71 -11.94
N GLU A 134 -5.67 -9.45 -11.91
CA GLU A 134 -5.67 -10.90 -11.72
C GLU A 134 -6.24 -11.31 -10.34
N LEU A 135 -5.91 -10.56 -9.30
CA LEU A 135 -6.36 -10.83 -7.93
C LEU A 135 -7.64 -10.06 -7.54
N HIS A 136 -8.26 -9.36 -8.48
CA HIS A 136 -9.47 -8.54 -8.26
C HIS A 136 -9.31 -7.53 -7.11
N LEU A 137 -8.10 -6.96 -6.97
CA LEU A 137 -7.83 -5.94 -5.96
C LEU A 137 -8.41 -4.59 -6.37
N PRO A 138 -8.99 -3.82 -5.45
CA PRO A 138 -9.54 -2.51 -5.77
C PRO A 138 -8.43 -1.51 -6.12
N MET A 139 -8.62 -0.77 -7.22
CA MET A 139 -7.67 0.18 -7.74
C MET A 139 -8.10 1.64 -7.53
N SER A 140 -9.40 1.92 -7.44
CA SER A 140 -9.94 3.26 -7.28
C SER A 140 -11.15 3.31 -6.34
N LEU A 141 -11.43 4.47 -5.76
CA LEU A 141 -12.64 4.68 -4.94
C LEU A 141 -13.91 4.56 -5.78
N HIS A 142 -13.84 4.89 -7.08
CA HIS A 142 -14.96 4.69 -8.02
C HIS A 142 -15.24 3.21 -8.21
N GLN A 143 -14.23 2.37 -8.45
CA GLN A 143 -14.39 0.92 -8.56
C GLN A 143 -14.94 0.30 -7.28
N MET A 144 -14.54 0.83 -6.13
CA MET A 144 -15.08 0.44 -4.83
C MET A 144 -16.50 0.98 -4.58
N GLU A 145 -17.05 1.82 -5.44
CA GLU A 145 -18.33 2.52 -5.27
C GLU A 145 -18.44 3.33 -3.96
N ILE A 146 -17.32 3.86 -3.48
CA ILE A 146 -17.22 4.68 -2.26
C ILE A 146 -16.63 6.07 -2.54
N TYR A 147 -16.52 6.48 -3.80
CA TYR A 147 -16.01 7.81 -4.13
C TYR A 147 -16.93 8.89 -3.52
N PRO A 148 -16.39 9.81 -2.70
CA PRO A 148 -17.18 10.81 -2.03
C PRO A 148 -17.88 11.76 -3.01
N LYS A 149 -19.20 11.93 -2.83
CA LYS A 149 -19.99 12.91 -3.61
C LYS A 149 -19.84 14.32 -3.08
N ASP A 150 -19.47 14.46 -1.80
CA ASP A 150 -19.27 15.74 -1.13
C ASP A 150 -17.77 16.00 -0.99
N GLU A 151 -17.32 17.12 -1.53
CA GLU A 151 -15.92 17.53 -1.44
C GLU A 151 -15.44 17.73 -0.02
N GLN A 152 -16.33 18.05 0.91
CA GLN A 152 -15.98 18.14 2.34
C GLN A 152 -15.46 16.81 2.89
N VAL A 153 -15.94 15.68 2.39
CA VAL A 153 -15.44 14.36 2.79
C VAL A 153 -14.01 14.14 2.27
N ILE A 154 -13.71 14.56 1.04
CA ILE A 154 -12.33 14.54 0.52
C ILE A 154 -11.42 15.39 1.42
N ASP A 155 -11.86 16.59 1.81
CA ASP A 155 -11.09 17.46 2.72
C ASP A 155 -10.87 16.81 4.09
N GLN A 156 -11.83 16.03 4.60
CA GLN A 156 -11.68 15.27 5.85
C GLN A 156 -10.66 14.13 5.70
N LEU A 157 -10.70 13.37 4.58
CA LEU A 157 -9.69 12.35 4.28
C LEU A 157 -8.29 12.97 4.26
N VAL A 158 -8.13 14.05 3.50
CA VAL A 158 -6.86 14.77 3.36
C VAL A 158 -6.36 15.30 4.70
N ALA A 159 -7.22 15.96 5.49
CA ALA A 159 -6.84 16.49 6.80
C ALA A 159 -6.41 15.37 7.77
N PHE A 160 -7.05 14.21 7.68
CA PHE A 160 -6.67 13.06 8.50
C PHE A 160 -5.32 12.49 8.07
N ILE A 161 -5.08 12.32 6.76
CA ILE A 161 -3.81 11.81 6.23
C ILE A 161 -2.68 12.79 6.58
N ASP A 162 -2.86 14.09 6.38
CA ASP A 162 -1.90 15.13 6.72
C ASP A 162 -1.52 15.13 8.22
N SER A 163 -2.44 14.76 9.09
CA SER A 163 -2.19 14.65 10.54
C SER A 163 -1.27 13.48 10.95
N LYS A 164 -0.90 12.59 10.02
CA LYS A 164 -0.10 11.40 10.31
C LYS A 164 1.39 11.64 10.05
N GLU A 165 2.20 11.67 11.10
CA GLU A 165 3.66 11.86 11.01
C GLU A 165 4.30 10.92 9.97
N LYS A 166 3.83 9.67 9.91
CA LYS A 166 4.34 8.65 8.98
C LYS A 166 4.27 9.05 7.49
N VAL A 167 3.32 9.89 7.11
CA VAL A 167 3.17 10.36 5.72
C VAL A 167 4.26 11.36 5.35
N HIS A 168 4.67 12.18 6.32
CA HIS A 168 5.72 13.18 6.14
C HIS A 168 7.15 12.60 6.17
N LEU A 169 7.29 11.28 6.33
CA LEU A 169 8.59 10.58 6.16
C LEU A 169 8.90 10.29 4.69
N ILE A 170 7.89 10.31 3.82
CA ILE A 170 8.06 10.10 2.37
C ILE A 170 8.87 11.29 1.81
N PRO A 171 9.90 11.04 0.96
CA PRO A 171 10.78 12.10 0.47
C PRO A 171 10.16 12.92 -0.69
N VAL A 172 8.93 13.35 -0.52
CA VAL A 172 8.21 14.28 -1.40
C VAL A 172 7.61 15.40 -0.56
N GLU A 173 7.27 16.50 -1.20
CA GLU A 173 6.52 17.56 -0.52
C GLU A 173 5.13 17.02 -0.13
N VAL A 174 4.82 17.06 1.16
CA VAL A 174 3.52 16.64 1.70
C VAL A 174 2.81 17.84 2.31
N ASN A 175 1.72 18.22 1.70
CA ASN A 175 0.77 19.21 2.20
C ASN A 175 -0.65 18.84 1.73
N LYS A 176 -1.67 19.49 2.28
CA LYS A 176 -3.08 19.15 1.99
C LYS A 176 -3.43 19.25 0.51
N GLU A 177 -2.84 20.18 -0.21
CA GLU A 177 -3.08 20.39 -1.63
C GLU A 177 -2.53 19.19 -2.44
N ARG A 178 -1.27 18.84 -2.23
CA ARG A 178 -0.65 17.65 -2.85
C ARG A 178 -1.39 16.35 -2.52
N LEU A 179 -1.79 16.17 -1.26
CA LEU A 179 -2.55 14.98 -0.83
C LEU A 179 -3.90 14.89 -1.55
N LYS A 180 -4.57 16.02 -1.73
CA LYS A 180 -5.85 16.12 -2.46
C LYS A 180 -5.67 15.87 -3.96
N GLU A 181 -4.66 16.51 -4.55
CA GLU A 181 -4.32 16.32 -5.97
C GLU A 181 -3.98 14.86 -6.28
N ALA A 182 -3.27 14.15 -5.39
CA ALA A 182 -2.95 12.73 -5.57
C ALA A 182 -4.20 11.86 -5.64
N ILE A 183 -5.27 12.15 -4.86
CA ILE A 183 -6.56 11.45 -4.97
C ILE A 183 -7.15 11.67 -6.36
N TYR A 184 -7.29 12.94 -6.80
CA TYR A 184 -7.92 13.26 -8.08
C TYR A 184 -7.12 12.72 -9.28
N ALA A 185 -5.79 12.84 -9.22
CA ALA A 185 -4.92 12.34 -10.27
C ALA A 185 -5.04 10.81 -10.41
N LEU A 186 -5.04 10.07 -9.29
CA LEU A 186 -5.19 8.62 -9.30
C LEU A 186 -6.55 8.20 -9.86
N GLU A 187 -7.64 8.80 -9.38
CA GLU A 187 -9.00 8.47 -9.85
C GLU A 187 -9.17 8.79 -11.33
N THR A 188 -8.53 9.87 -11.82
CA THR A 188 -8.54 10.23 -13.24
C THR A 188 -7.71 9.26 -14.06
N TYR A 189 -6.53 8.89 -13.57
CA TYR A 189 -5.60 7.96 -14.23
C TYR A 189 -6.21 6.57 -14.45
N LEU A 190 -6.97 6.10 -13.47
CA LEU A 190 -7.57 4.76 -13.48
C LEU A 190 -9.00 4.71 -14.05
N LYS A 191 -9.52 5.84 -14.56
CA LYS A 191 -10.92 5.93 -15.00
C LYS A 191 -11.26 4.98 -16.14
N ASP A 192 -10.31 4.71 -17.02
CA ASP A 192 -10.48 3.92 -18.23
C ASP A 192 -9.77 2.55 -18.15
N VAL A 193 -9.29 2.15 -16.96
CA VAL A 193 -8.64 0.87 -16.65
C VAL A 193 -9.65 -0.10 -16.05
#